data_cc683db884cb1d71b71b978abdd21d0e
#
_entry.id   cc683db884cb1d71b71b978abdd21d0e
#
_cell.length_a   1.000
_cell.length_b   1.000
_cell.length_c   1.000
_cell.angle_alpha   90.00
_cell.angle_beta   90.00
_cell.angle_gamma   90.00
#
_symmetry.space_group_name_H-M   'P 1'
#
loop_
_entity.id
_entity.type
_entity.pdbx_description
1 polymer ?
#
loop_
_entity_poly.entity_id
_entity_poly.type
_entity_poly.pdbx_seq_one_letter_code
_entity_poly.pdbx_strand_id
1 'polypeptide(L)'
;MKNFIKSMTTLVETLQALDQVINHEQTILCSGRVNGAALQHITEQKSSLLATVDYLDKQRRQHDERLKQSAPYSRQPEIAAMWKEVVQLTTKLSQINRHNGMLLGKQIAYNTEALAILNASQTQKFYGPNGQETVTGQTVRKISV
;
A
#
# COMPACT_ATOMS: atom_id res chain seq x y z
N MET A 1 15.67 23.76 16.57
CA MET A 1 14.22 23.76 16.74
C MET A 1 13.46 24.08 15.46
N LYS A 2 13.87 25.10 14.68
CA LYS A 2 13.25 25.40 13.38
C LYS A 2 13.30 24.24 12.40
N ASN A 3 14.42 23.54 12.34
CA ASN A 3 14.58 22.36 11.46
C ASN A 3 13.67 21.20 11.88
N PHE A 4 13.47 21.03 13.18
CA PHE A 4 12.57 20.00 13.71
C PHE A 4 11.11 20.32 13.36
N ILE A 5 10.67 21.55 13.53
CA ILE A 5 9.31 21.97 13.16
C ILE A 5 9.08 21.80 11.65
N LYS A 6 10.05 22.17 10.84
CA LYS A 6 9.99 21.99 9.39
C LYS A 6 9.88 20.51 9.01
N SER A 7 10.68 19.66 9.65
CA SER A 7 10.63 18.22 9.44
C SER A 7 9.28 17.64 9.85
N MET A 8 8.73 18.07 10.97
CA MET A 8 7.40 17.65 11.43
C MET A 8 6.29 18.10 10.48
N THR A 9 6.38 19.34 9.98
CA THR A 9 5.43 19.86 8.99
C THR A 9 5.48 19.01 7.72
N THR A 10 6.67 18.68 7.24
CA THR A 10 6.84 17.82 6.06
C THR A 10 6.28 16.42 6.30
N LEU A 11 6.46 15.88 7.50
CA LEU A 11 5.90 14.59 7.88
C LEU A 11 4.37 14.60 7.84
N VAL A 12 3.73 15.63 8.40
CA VAL A 12 2.27 15.78 8.35
C VAL A 12 1.79 15.90 6.90
N GLU A 13 2.42 16.72 6.09
CA GLU A 13 2.07 16.89 4.69
C GLU A 13 2.22 15.59 3.90
N THR A 14 3.28 14.82 4.15
CA THR A 14 3.51 13.53 3.52
C THR A 14 2.44 12.52 3.91
N LEU A 15 2.04 12.50 5.18
CA LEU A 15 0.95 11.64 5.67
C LEU A 15 -0.40 12.03 5.06
N GLN A 16 -0.65 13.32 4.85
CA GLN A 16 -1.85 13.80 4.16
C GLN A 16 -1.87 13.35 2.69
N ALA A 17 -0.73 13.44 2.01
CA ALA A 17 -0.60 12.95 0.64
C ALA A 17 -0.81 11.43 0.57
N LEU A 18 -0.26 10.69 1.53
CA LEU A 18 -0.45 9.24 1.65
C LEU A 18 -1.92 8.88 1.90
N ASP A 19 -2.62 9.68 2.70
CA ASP A 19 -4.06 9.51 2.93
C ASP A 19 -4.85 9.55 1.62
N GLN A 20 -4.57 10.52 0.76
CA GLN A 20 -5.21 10.62 -0.55
C GLN A 20 -4.90 9.41 -1.43
N VAL A 21 -3.66 8.96 -1.46
CA VAL A 21 -3.22 7.82 -2.26
C VAL A 21 -3.89 6.53 -1.77
N ILE A 22 -3.91 6.29 -0.47
CA ILE A 22 -4.51 5.08 0.12
C ILE A 22 -6.03 5.07 -0.08
N ASN A 23 -6.70 6.22 0.03
CA ASN A 23 -8.13 6.32 -0.28
C ASN A 23 -8.41 6.06 -1.76
N HIS A 24 -7.55 6.53 -2.66
CA HIS A 24 -7.67 6.24 -4.07
C HIS A 24 -7.44 4.75 -4.37
N GLU A 25 -6.46 4.14 -3.73
CA GLU A 25 -6.24 2.69 -3.80
C GLU A 25 -7.51 1.92 -3.39
N GLN A 26 -8.15 2.32 -2.30
CA GLN A 26 -9.39 1.72 -1.85
C GLN A 26 -10.50 1.84 -2.90
N THR A 27 -10.63 3.01 -3.52
CA THR A 27 -11.61 3.23 -4.59
C THR A 27 -11.37 2.28 -5.77
N ILE A 28 -10.11 2.12 -6.18
CA ILE A 28 -9.74 1.21 -7.27
C ILE A 28 -10.07 -0.24 -6.90
N LEU A 29 -9.72 -0.66 -5.68
CA LEU A 29 -9.95 -2.04 -5.21
C LEU A 29 -11.43 -2.36 -5.00
N CYS A 30 -12.25 -1.36 -4.69
CA CYS A 30 -13.70 -1.52 -4.52
C CYS A 30 -14.48 -1.44 -5.83
N SER A 31 -13.82 -1.09 -6.95
CA SER A 31 -14.47 -1.06 -8.25
C SER A 31 -14.78 -2.48 -8.72
N GLY A 32 -15.87 -2.64 -9.46
CA GLY A 32 -16.27 -3.96 -9.99
C GLY A 32 -15.28 -4.57 -10.98
N ARG A 33 -14.44 -3.73 -11.59
CA ARG A 33 -13.32 -4.13 -12.43
C ARG A 33 -12.08 -3.39 -11.96
N VAL A 34 -11.10 -4.13 -11.44
CA VAL A 34 -9.83 -3.55 -11.01
C VAL A 34 -8.97 -3.29 -12.24
N ASN A 35 -8.62 -2.02 -12.46
CA ASN A 35 -7.67 -1.63 -13.49
C ASN A 35 -6.25 -1.87 -12.95
N GLY A 36 -5.57 -2.89 -13.48
CA GLY A 36 -4.23 -3.27 -13.04
C GLY A 36 -3.18 -2.18 -13.21
N ALA A 37 -3.23 -1.43 -14.32
CA ALA A 37 -2.31 -0.33 -14.57
C ALA A 37 -2.50 0.82 -13.56
N ALA A 38 -3.75 1.18 -13.26
CA ALA A 38 -4.06 2.20 -12.27
C ALA A 38 -3.63 1.76 -10.88
N LEU A 39 -3.86 0.49 -10.53
CA LEU A 39 -3.45 -0.06 -9.24
C LEU A 39 -1.94 -0.06 -9.09
N GLN A 40 -1.20 -0.44 -10.14
CA GLN A 40 0.26 -0.42 -10.13
C GLN A 40 0.80 0.99 -9.91
N HIS A 41 0.24 1.98 -10.61
CA HIS A 41 0.64 3.39 -10.46
C HIS A 41 0.43 3.88 -9.02
N ILE A 42 -0.73 3.59 -8.44
CA ILE A 42 -1.05 3.92 -7.05
C ILE A 42 -0.12 3.20 -6.08
N THR A 43 0.19 1.94 -6.32
CA THR A 43 1.10 1.16 -5.47
C THR A 43 2.51 1.76 -5.49
N GLU A 44 2.98 2.23 -6.63
CA GLU A 44 4.28 2.91 -6.75
C GLU A 44 4.28 4.23 -5.99
N GLN A 45 3.23 5.04 -6.11
CA GLN A 45 3.08 6.29 -5.36
C GLN A 45 3.06 6.03 -3.84
N LYS A 46 2.30 5.05 -3.42
CA LYS A 46 2.19 4.63 -2.02
C LYS A 46 3.55 4.21 -1.46
N SER A 47 4.28 3.39 -2.20
CA SER A 47 5.61 2.90 -1.81
C SER A 47 6.60 4.06 -1.63
N SER A 48 6.59 5.02 -2.56
CA SER A 48 7.43 6.21 -2.49
C SER A 48 7.11 7.06 -1.26
N LEU A 49 5.82 7.29 -0.98
CA LEU A 49 5.39 8.08 0.18
C LEU A 49 5.70 7.37 1.50
N LEU A 50 5.53 6.05 1.56
CA LEU A 50 5.90 5.26 2.74
C LEU A 50 7.39 5.33 3.04
N ALA A 51 8.23 5.29 2.01
CA ALA A 51 9.67 5.46 2.16
C ALA A 51 10.03 6.85 2.71
N THR A 52 9.34 7.88 2.24
CA THR A 52 9.51 9.26 2.73
C THR A 52 9.09 9.38 4.20
N VAL A 53 7.97 8.78 4.59
CA VAL A 53 7.50 8.75 5.98
C VAL A 53 8.55 8.08 6.88
N ASP A 54 9.07 6.93 6.45
CA ASP A 54 10.09 6.21 7.21
C ASP A 54 11.36 7.05 7.40
N TYR A 55 11.82 7.72 6.35
CA TYR A 55 12.96 8.62 6.41
C TYR A 55 12.73 9.78 7.37
N LEU A 56 11.58 10.43 7.28
CA LEU A 56 11.23 11.56 8.15
C LEU A 56 11.06 11.13 9.61
N ASP A 57 10.53 9.94 9.85
CA ASP A 57 10.42 9.41 11.21
C ASP A 57 11.79 9.09 11.81
N LYS A 58 12.72 8.59 11.02
CA LYS A 58 14.10 8.39 11.47
C LYS A 58 14.77 9.72 11.81
N GLN A 59 14.58 10.75 10.99
CA GLN A 59 15.05 12.10 11.29
C GLN A 59 14.44 12.63 12.60
N ARG A 60 13.15 12.44 12.79
CA ARG A 60 12.46 12.83 14.03
C ARG A 60 13.15 12.21 15.25
N ARG A 61 13.39 10.92 15.22
CA ARG A 61 14.04 10.21 16.33
C ARG A 61 15.45 10.71 16.59
N GLN A 62 16.21 11.01 15.54
CA GLN A 62 17.56 11.60 15.66
C GLN A 62 17.51 13.00 16.30
N HIS A 63 16.54 13.83 15.91
CA HIS A 63 16.31 15.12 16.55
C HIS A 63 15.92 14.98 18.02
N ASP A 64 15.07 14.01 18.32
CA ASP A 64 14.66 13.73 19.70
C ASP A 64 15.87 13.38 20.59
N GLU A 65 16.77 12.55 20.10
CA GLU A 65 17.99 12.21 20.83
C GLU A 65 18.86 13.44 21.05
N ARG A 66 19.04 14.25 20.02
CA ARG A 66 19.88 15.45 20.09
C ARG A 66 19.30 16.52 21.01
N LEU A 67 17.98 16.72 20.97
CA LEU A 67 17.29 17.74 21.76
C LEU A 67 16.83 17.22 23.12
N LYS A 68 17.10 15.94 23.44
CA LYS A 68 16.69 15.27 24.67
C LYS A 68 15.20 15.43 24.95
N GLN A 69 14.40 15.22 23.92
CA GLN A 69 12.95 15.27 23.99
C GLN A 69 12.36 13.94 23.49
N SER A 70 11.08 13.74 23.74
CA SER A 70 10.38 12.55 23.28
C SER A 70 8.90 12.84 23.04
N ALA A 71 8.30 12.07 22.13
CA ALA A 71 6.85 12.11 21.96
C ALA A 71 6.17 11.80 23.31
N PRO A 72 5.04 12.41 23.65
CA PRO A 72 4.18 13.26 22.82
C PRO A 72 4.51 14.76 22.83
N TYR A 73 5.69 15.18 23.26
CA TYR A 73 6.17 16.56 23.23
C TYR A 73 5.33 17.52 24.10
N SER A 74 4.92 17.07 25.26
CA SER A 74 3.98 17.79 26.14
C SER A 74 4.47 19.19 26.57
N ARG A 75 5.80 19.41 26.55
CA ARG A 75 6.39 20.69 26.93
C ARG A 75 6.33 21.75 25.82
N GLN A 76 5.96 21.34 24.62
CA GLN A 76 5.95 22.19 23.43
C GLN A 76 4.58 22.07 22.74
N PRO A 77 3.63 22.97 23.06
CA PRO A 77 2.24 22.84 22.60
C PRO A 77 2.09 22.75 21.09
N GLU A 78 2.88 23.52 20.34
CA GLU A 78 2.85 23.50 18.86
C GLU A 78 3.26 22.13 18.32
N ILE A 79 4.35 21.58 18.82
CA ILE A 79 4.85 20.27 18.38
C ILE A 79 3.92 19.15 18.87
N ALA A 80 3.38 19.28 20.09
CA ALA A 80 2.41 18.33 20.61
C ALA A 80 1.15 18.25 19.74
N ALA A 81 0.66 19.38 19.23
CA ALA A 81 -0.47 19.43 18.31
C ALA A 81 -0.15 18.74 16.99
N MET A 82 1.03 19.00 16.42
CA MET A 82 1.49 18.33 15.20
C MET A 82 1.63 16.82 15.40
N TRP A 83 2.19 16.41 16.52
CA TRP A 83 2.34 14.99 16.85
C TRP A 83 0.99 14.30 17.00
N LYS A 84 0.03 14.95 17.62
CA LYS A 84 -1.34 14.43 17.72
C LYS A 84 -1.93 14.18 16.33
N GLU A 85 -1.74 15.12 15.41
CA GLU A 85 -2.16 14.95 14.02
C GLU A 85 -1.45 13.77 13.33
N VAL A 86 -0.15 13.62 13.53
CA VAL A 86 0.63 12.47 13.03
C VAL A 86 0.03 11.15 13.54
N VAL A 87 -0.25 11.05 14.83
CA VAL A 87 -0.82 9.84 15.44
C VAL A 87 -2.21 9.55 14.88
N GLN A 88 -3.06 10.57 14.74
CA GLN A 88 -4.40 10.40 14.16
C GLN A 88 -4.34 9.92 12.71
N LEU A 89 -3.49 10.53 11.89
CA LEU A 89 -3.30 10.15 10.50
C LEU A 89 -2.73 8.73 10.38
N THR A 90 -1.69 8.40 11.12
CA THR A 90 -1.09 7.06 11.05
C THR A 90 -2.04 5.97 11.50
N THR A 91 -2.85 6.21 12.53
CA THR A 91 -3.87 5.27 12.98
C THR A 91 -4.92 5.03 11.90
N LYS A 92 -5.45 6.10 11.33
CA LYS A 92 -6.43 6.04 10.24
C LYS A 92 -5.86 5.31 9.03
N LEU A 93 -4.66 5.69 8.59
CA LEU A 93 -3.99 5.11 7.44
C LEU A 93 -3.69 3.62 7.63
N SER A 94 -3.25 3.24 8.81
CA SER A 94 -3.00 1.84 9.14
C SER A 94 -4.26 0.98 8.99
N GLN A 95 -5.40 1.49 9.44
CA GLN A 95 -6.68 0.80 9.32
C GLN A 95 -7.10 0.63 7.86
N ILE A 96 -7.05 1.72 7.08
CA ILE A 96 -7.43 1.70 5.66
C ILE A 96 -6.47 0.81 4.88
N ASN A 97 -5.18 0.92 5.15
CA ASN A 97 -4.16 0.12 4.46
C ASN A 97 -4.35 -1.38 4.71
N ARG A 98 -4.69 -1.75 5.95
CA ARG A 98 -5.01 -3.15 6.29
C ARG A 98 -6.24 -3.62 5.51
N HIS A 99 -7.28 -2.81 5.46
CA HIS A 99 -8.49 -3.13 4.71
C HIS A 99 -8.19 -3.27 3.21
N ASN A 100 -7.39 -2.37 2.64
CA ASN A 100 -6.95 -2.45 1.25
C ASN A 100 -6.16 -3.74 0.98
N GLY A 101 -5.30 -4.15 1.92
CA GLY A 101 -4.58 -5.41 1.82
C GLY A 101 -5.53 -6.62 1.76
N MET A 102 -6.59 -6.61 2.55
CA MET A 102 -7.62 -7.66 2.51
C MET A 102 -8.36 -7.66 1.17
N LEU A 103 -8.73 -6.49 0.65
CA LEU A 103 -9.38 -6.34 -0.64
C LEU A 103 -8.49 -6.86 -1.78
N LEU A 104 -7.21 -6.51 -1.74
CA LEU A 104 -6.23 -6.98 -2.72
C LEU A 104 -6.09 -8.51 -2.67
N GLY A 105 -6.02 -9.08 -1.47
CA GLY A 105 -5.97 -10.53 -1.28
C GLY A 105 -7.17 -11.24 -1.88
N LYS A 106 -8.38 -10.72 -1.67
CA LYS A 106 -9.60 -11.25 -2.27
C LYS A 106 -9.57 -11.15 -3.81
N GLN A 107 -9.07 -10.04 -4.33
CA GLN A 107 -8.97 -9.84 -5.77
C GLN A 107 -7.98 -10.83 -6.40
N ILE A 108 -6.83 -11.06 -5.77
CA ILE A 108 -5.84 -12.04 -6.20
C ILE A 108 -6.44 -13.45 -6.18
N ALA A 109 -7.14 -13.82 -5.12
CA ALA A 109 -7.80 -15.12 -5.00
C ALA A 109 -8.83 -15.33 -6.11
N TYR A 110 -9.65 -14.32 -6.37
CA TYR A 110 -10.65 -14.34 -7.43
C TYR A 110 -9.98 -14.53 -8.80
N ASN A 111 -8.93 -13.79 -9.10
CA ASN A 111 -8.21 -13.87 -10.36
C ASN A 111 -7.54 -15.24 -10.54
N THR A 112 -6.98 -15.79 -9.47
CA THR A 112 -6.36 -17.12 -9.47
C THR A 112 -7.39 -18.19 -9.80
N GLU A 113 -8.57 -18.14 -9.18
CA GLU A 113 -9.66 -19.07 -9.44
C GLU A 113 -10.16 -18.95 -10.89
N ALA A 114 -10.36 -17.71 -11.38
CA ALA A 114 -10.77 -17.47 -12.74
C ALA A 114 -9.76 -18.01 -13.75
N LEU A 115 -8.46 -17.82 -13.52
CA LEU A 115 -7.39 -18.37 -14.35
C LEU A 115 -7.39 -19.90 -14.35
N ALA A 116 -7.61 -20.53 -13.20
CA ALA A 116 -7.69 -21.97 -13.09
C ALA A 116 -8.86 -22.52 -13.93
N ILE A 117 -10.01 -21.86 -13.88
CA ILE A 117 -11.18 -22.23 -14.70
C ILE A 117 -10.87 -22.09 -16.21
N LEU A 118 -10.24 -21.00 -16.60
CA LEU A 118 -9.85 -20.76 -18.00
C LEU A 118 -8.83 -21.79 -18.48
N ASN A 119 -7.84 -22.11 -17.66
CA ASN A 119 -6.83 -23.11 -18.00
C ASN A 119 -7.45 -24.49 -18.14
N ALA A 120 -8.36 -24.87 -17.28
CA ALA A 120 -9.10 -26.14 -17.39
C ALA A 120 -9.91 -26.20 -18.68
N SER A 121 -10.60 -25.12 -19.05
CA SER A 121 -11.35 -25.01 -20.29
C SER A 121 -10.44 -25.11 -21.52
N GLN A 122 -9.29 -24.45 -21.50
CA GLN A 122 -8.31 -24.50 -22.60
C GLN A 122 -7.71 -25.90 -22.74
N THR A 123 -7.39 -26.54 -21.63
CA THR A 123 -6.87 -27.91 -21.62
C THR A 123 -7.87 -28.88 -22.30
N GLN A 124 -9.15 -28.76 -22.01
CA GLN A 124 -10.19 -29.56 -22.65
C GLN A 124 -10.29 -29.30 -24.16
N LYS A 125 -10.05 -28.05 -24.63
CA LYS A 125 -10.03 -27.70 -26.03
C LYS A 125 -8.82 -28.27 -26.76
N PHE A 126 -7.69 -28.39 -26.10
CA PHE A 126 -6.44 -28.88 -26.65
C PHE A 126 -6.33 -30.40 -26.62
N TYR A 127 -7.09 -31.10 -25.79
CA TYR A 127 -7.25 -32.54 -25.82
C TYR A 127 -8.26 -32.87 -26.93
N GLY A 128 -7.73 -33.05 -28.14
CA GLY A 128 -8.53 -33.55 -29.26
C GLY A 128 -8.93 -35.01 -29.07
N PRO A 129 -9.81 -35.57 -29.95
CA PRO A 129 -10.31 -36.93 -29.85
C PRO A 129 -9.22 -38.00 -29.86
N ASN A 130 -7.99 -37.65 -30.23
CA ASN A 130 -6.84 -38.57 -30.33
C ASN A 130 -5.98 -38.63 -29.04
N GLY A 131 -6.36 -37.96 -28.01
CA GLY A 131 -5.58 -37.94 -26.73
C GLY A 131 -4.19 -37.32 -26.85
N GLN A 132 -3.89 -36.63 -27.93
CA GLN A 132 -2.61 -35.94 -28.08
C GLN A 132 -2.64 -34.63 -27.32
N GLU A 133 -1.81 -34.60 -26.32
CA GLU A 133 -1.50 -33.40 -25.60
C GLU A 133 -0.78 -32.41 -26.50
N THR A 134 -1.45 -31.35 -26.88
CA THR A 134 -0.74 -30.17 -27.38
C THR A 134 -0.09 -29.54 -26.17
N VAL A 135 1.19 -29.72 -26.10
CA VAL A 135 2.00 -29.14 -25.02
C VAL A 135 1.79 -27.65 -25.02
N THR A 136 1.04 -27.19 -24.10
CA THR A 136 0.93 -25.78 -23.83
C THR A 136 1.99 -25.35 -22.86
N GLY A 137 3.07 -25.77 -22.67
CA GLY A 137 4.18 -25.33 -21.83
C GLY A 137 3.88 -24.17 -20.85
N GLN A 138 2.64 -24.01 -20.52
CA GLN A 138 2.19 -22.94 -19.66
C GLN A 138 2.24 -23.36 -18.21
N THR A 139 3.34 -23.08 -17.64
CA THR A 139 3.41 -22.89 -16.20
C THR A 139 2.51 -21.71 -15.84
N VAL A 140 1.53 -21.99 -15.03
CA VAL A 140 0.77 -20.94 -14.34
C VAL A 140 1.78 -20.14 -13.55
N ARG A 141 2.11 -18.94 -14.04
CA ARG A 141 2.96 -18.03 -13.28
C ARG A 141 2.21 -17.59 -12.04
N LYS A 142 2.71 -17.98 -10.89
CA LYS A 142 2.28 -17.36 -9.65
C LYS A 142 2.60 -15.87 -9.72
N ILE A 143 1.57 -15.04 -9.69
CA ILE A 143 1.74 -13.63 -9.49
C ILE A 143 2.06 -13.45 -8.03
N SER A 144 3.32 -13.22 -7.71
CA SER A 144 3.70 -12.78 -6.38
C SER A 144 3.65 -11.26 -6.35
N VAL A 145 2.84 -10.74 -5.48
CA VAL A 145 2.79 -9.32 -5.19
C VAL A 145 3.60 -9.03 -3.94
#